data_bc8dbfe3ff525a998e792410f1a580f4
#
_entry.id   bc8dbfe3ff525a998e792410f1a580f4
#
_cell.length_a   1.000
_cell.length_b   1.000
_cell.length_c   1.000
_cell.angle_alpha   90.00
_cell.angle_beta   90.00
_cell.angle_gamma   90.00
#
_symmetry.space_group_name_H-M   'P 1'
#
loop_
_entity.id
_entity.type
_entity.pdbx_description
1 polymer ?
#
loop_
_entity_poly.entity_id
_entity_poly.type
_entity_poly.pdbx_seq_one_letter_code
_entity_poly.pdbx_strand_id
1 'polypeptide(L)'
;MARASLEQLHQQAQFAMTEEPYIPPPSMLLALTEAHRAVAEIITLNISRKRLLRMAPSGDGHPVMVLPGFMGGDGYNGAMRRFLARLNYAVHGWGMGRNLGPRDGVLEGLQERIHYLYERYEGPVSLVGHSLGGIFARELAREFPDKVRQVISLGSPFGEGRMTASIPARLFTALNPPEDLPIDQDLLHHAPPVPTTAIYSKGDGIVNWKTTLQQDGHAHSQSVQVRGSHCGMTLNL
;
A
#
# COMPACT_ATOMS: atom_id res chain seq x y z
N MET A 1 -19.79 33.69 -33.29
CA MET A 1 -19.33 33.05 -32.04
C MET A 1 -18.74 31.71 -32.41
N ALA A 2 -17.42 31.60 -32.32
CA ALA A 2 -16.65 30.49 -32.85
C ALA A 2 -16.85 29.21 -32.03
N ARG A 3 -17.22 28.10 -32.69
CA ARG A 3 -17.12 26.76 -32.15
C ARG A 3 -15.62 26.46 -31.99
N ALA A 4 -15.14 26.39 -30.74
CA ALA A 4 -13.88 25.75 -30.49
C ALA A 4 -13.96 24.32 -31.06
N SER A 5 -13.00 23.94 -31.90
CA SER A 5 -13.00 22.60 -32.49
C SER A 5 -12.79 21.55 -31.36
N LEU A 6 -13.39 20.39 -31.53
CA LEU A 6 -13.18 19.26 -30.63
C LEU A 6 -11.68 18.96 -30.43
N GLU A 7 -10.84 19.23 -31.42
CA GLU A 7 -9.39 19.16 -31.35
C GLU A 7 -8.77 20.20 -30.41
N GLN A 8 -9.28 21.42 -30.36
CA GLN A 8 -8.81 22.44 -29.41
C GLN A 8 -9.21 22.11 -27.98
N LEU A 9 -10.39 21.53 -27.78
CA LEU A 9 -10.83 21.03 -26.49
C LEU A 9 -10.02 19.79 -26.06
N HIS A 10 -9.67 18.89 -26.99
CA HIS A 10 -8.77 17.78 -26.75
C HIS A 10 -7.33 18.24 -26.47
N GLN A 11 -6.81 19.23 -27.22
CA GLN A 11 -5.50 19.81 -26.94
C GLN A 11 -5.47 20.58 -25.61
N GLN A 12 -6.54 21.31 -25.26
CA GLN A 12 -6.64 21.95 -23.95
C GLN A 12 -6.82 20.93 -22.81
N ALA A 13 -7.51 19.83 -23.02
CA ALA A 13 -7.60 18.74 -22.06
C ALA A 13 -6.25 17.98 -21.92
N GLN A 14 -5.50 17.80 -23.01
CA GLN A 14 -4.14 17.26 -22.95
C GLN A 14 -3.13 18.23 -22.33
N PHE A 15 -3.32 19.55 -22.44
CA PHE A 15 -2.47 20.54 -21.77
C PHE A 15 -2.84 20.76 -20.30
N ALA A 16 -4.05 20.37 -19.89
CA ALA A 16 -4.51 20.35 -18.50
C ALA A 16 -4.20 19.02 -17.78
N MET A 17 -3.52 18.08 -18.41
CA MET A 17 -2.78 17.05 -17.70
C MET A 17 -1.63 17.75 -16.98
N THR A 18 -1.90 18.20 -15.76
CA THR A 18 -0.91 18.70 -14.83
C THR A 18 0.22 17.69 -14.83
N GLU A 19 1.42 18.09 -15.30
CA GLU A 19 2.60 17.26 -15.19
C GLU A 19 2.69 16.85 -13.70
N GLU A 20 2.59 15.55 -13.42
CA GLU A 20 2.78 15.08 -12.05
C GLU A 20 4.08 15.67 -11.51
N PRO A 21 4.10 16.23 -10.30
CA PRO A 21 5.29 16.86 -9.75
C PRO A 21 6.43 15.85 -9.70
N TYR A 22 7.58 16.22 -10.24
CA TYR A 22 8.76 15.36 -10.16
C TYR A 22 9.21 15.24 -8.71
N ILE A 23 9.10 14.04 -8.15
CA ILE A 23 9.64 13.68 -6.84
C ILE A 23 10.79 12.69 -7.07
N PRO A 24 12.03 13.06 -6.73
CA PRO A 24 13.17 12.17 -6.93
C PRO A 24 13.04 10.90 -6.07
N PRO A 25 13.63 9.76 -6.50
CA PRO A 25 13.73 8.57 -5.67
C PRO A 25 14.55 8.85 -4.40
N PRO A 26 14.51 7.96 -3.40
CA PRO A 26 15.35 8.07 -2.20
C PRO A 26 16.83 8.21 -2.53
N SER A 27 17.60 8.77 -1.57
CA SER A 27 19.04 8.92 -1.76
C SER A 27 19.73 7.56 -1.98
N MET A 28 20.79 7.56 -2.77
CA MET A 28 21.56 6.34 -3.04
C MET A 28 22.07 5.67 -1.75
N LEU A 29 22.41 6.44 -0.73
CA LEU A 29 22.84 5.90 0.56
C LEU A 29 21.72 5.10 1.24
N LEU A 30 20.50 5.61 1.25
CA LEU A 30 19.34 4.90 1.80
C LEU A 30 19.08 3.63 1.02
N ALA A 31 19.15 3.69 -0.32
CA ALA A 31 18.95 2.55 -1.20
C ALA A 31 19.98 1.44 -0.96
N LEU A 32 21.27 1.77 -0.94
CA LEU A 32 22.35 0.80 -0.74
C LEU A 32 22.33 0.15 0.65
N THR A 33 21.85 0.88 1.66
CA THR A 33 21.78 0.37 3.04
C THR A 33 20.46 -0.32 3.36
N GLU A 34 19.48 -0.33 2.44
CA GLU A 34 18.13 -0.87 2.66
C GLU A 34 18.14 -2.30 3.19
N ALA A 35 18.84 -3.21 2.51
CA ALA A 35 18.89 -4.61 2.91
C ALA A 35 19.53 -4.82 4.29
N HIS A 36 20.60 -4.11 4.60
CA HIS A 36 21.28 -4.21 5.90
C HIS A 36 20.39 -3.73 7.05
N ARG A 37 19.66 -2.64 6.82
CA ARG A 37 18.72 -2.09 7.80
C ARG A 37 17.53 -3.05 8.02
N ALA A 38 16.98 -3.62 6.94
CA ALA A 38 15.93 -4.63 7.04
C ALA A 38 16.37 -5.86 7.85
N VAL A 39 17.62 -6.33 7.66
CA VAL A 39 18.18 -7.43 8.48
C VAL A 39 18.28 -7.04 9.96
N ALA A 40 18.77 -5.84 10.27
CA ALA A 40 18.83 -5.33 11.64
C ALA A 40 17.44 -5.25 12.30
N GLU A 41 16.43 -4.85 11.53
CA GLU A 41 15.03 -4.78 11.99
C GLU A 41 14.43 -6.17 12.24
N ILE A 42 14.76 -7.18 11.41
CA ILE A 42 14.40 -8.59 11.68
C ILE A 42 14.99 -9.06 13.01
N ILE A 43 16.27 -8.77 13.26
CA ILE A 43 16.95 -9.14 14.51
C ILE A 43 16.27 -8.44 15.70
N THR A 44 16.02 -7.14 15.58
CA THR A 44 15.36 -6.34 16.60
C THR A 44 13.96 -6.87 16.93
N LEU A 45 13.17 -7.20 15.88
CA LEU A 45 11.86 -7.81 16.07
C LEU A 45 11.96 -9.13 16.84
N ASN A 46 12.90 -10.01 16.46
CA ASN A 46 13.04 -11.30 17.12
C ASN A 46 13.38 -11.16 18.62
N ILE A 47 14.24 -10.19 18.97
CA ILE A 47 14.60 -9.88 20.35
C ILE A 47 13.41 -9.28 21.11
N SER A 48 12.71 -8.33 20.49
CA SER A 48 11.65 -7.53 21.13
C SER A 48 10.28 -8.22 21.14
N ARG A 49 10.07 -9.23 20.29
CA ARG A 49 8.76 -9.84 20.01
C ARG A 49 7.97 -10.23 21.26
N LYS A 50 8.62 -10.85 22.24
CA LYS A 50 7.93 -11.28 23.49
C LYS A 50 7.43 -10.06 24.28
N ARG A 51 8.20 -8.97 24.30
CA ARG A 51 7.83 -7.74 24.97
C ARG A 51 6.68 -7.05 24.23
N LEU A 52 6.78 -6.94 22.90
CA LEU A 52 5.75 -6.33 22.05
C LEU A 52 4.41 -7.06 22.19
N LEU A 53 4.41 -8.40 22.15
CA LEU A 53 3.17 -9.20 22.34
C LEU A 53 2.52 -9.01 23.71
N ARG A 54 3.30 -8.67 24.75
CA ARG A 54 2.74 -8.38 26.08
C ARG A 54 2.21 -6.96 26.20
N MET A 55 2.72 -6.03 25.42
CA MET A 55 2.34 -4.62 25.47
C MET A 55 1.21 -4.27 24.49
N ALA A 56 1.13 -4.97 23.36
CA ALA A 56 0.11 -4.73 22.36
C ALA A 56 -1.27 -5.20 22.86
N PRO A 57 -2.33 -4.44 22.57
CA PRO A 57 -3.67 -4.87 22.90
C PRO A 57 -4.05 -6.12 22.10
N SER A 58 -4.86 -6.98 22.73
CA SER A 58 -5.43 -8.13 22.02
C SER A 58 -6.47 -7.68 21.01
N GLY A 59 -6.47 -8.31 19.84
CA GLY A 59 -7.50 -8.12 18.85
C GLY A 59 -8.83 -8.80 19.25
N ASP A 60 -9.85 -8.47 18.50
CA ASP A 60 -11.23 -8.93 18.69
C ASP A 60 -11.60 -10.15 17.81
N GLY A 61 -10.61 -10.75 17.15
CA GLY A 61 -10.81 -11.92 16.27
C GLY A 61 -11.23 -11.58 14.83
N HIS A 62 -11.42 -10.30 14.49
CA HIS A 62 -11.85 -9.93 13.14
C HIS A 62 -10.79 -10.27 12.07
N PRO A 63 -11.25 -10.46 10.81
CA PRO A 63 -10.36 -10.82 9.71
C PRO A 63 -9.44 -9.66 9.32
N VAL A 64 -8.17 -9.99 9.10
CA VAL A 64 -7.14 -9.08 8.58
C VAL A 64 -6.53 -9.70 7.33
N MET A 65 -6.63 -9.03 6.19
CA MET A 65 -5.97 -9.43 4.96
C MET A 65 -4.69 -8.62 4.75
N VAL A 66 -3.57 -9.31 4.55
CA VAL A 66 -2.27 -8.70 4.37
C VAL A 66 -1.82 -8.84 2.92
N LEU A 67 -1.60 -7.70 2.25
CA LEU A 67 -1.24 -7.60 0.83
C LEU A 67 0.26 -7.27 0.68
N PRO A 68 1.00 -8.06 -0.13
CA PRO A 68 2.44 -7.84 -0.31
C PRO A 68 2.74 -6.71 -1.28
N GLY A 69 3.94 -6.13 -1.15
CA GLY A 69 4.49 -5.20 -2.13
C GLY A 69 4.88 -5.86 -3.45
N PHE A 70 5.32 -5.03 -4.40
CA PHE A 70 5.81 -5.48 -5.70
C PHE A 70 6.92 -6.52 -5.55
N MET A 71 6.88 -7.59 -6.36
CA MET A 71 7.74 -8.76 -6.31
C MET A 71 7.63 -9.62 -5.03
N GLY A 72 6.91 -9.17 -4.01
CA GLY A 72 6.66 -9.90 -2.78
C GLY A 72 5.52 -10.91 -2.93
N GLY A 73 5.41 -11.79 -1.94
CA GLY A 73 4.30 -12.73 -1.78
C GLY A 73 3.98 -12.94 -0.31
N ASP A 74 3.09 -13.86 0.02
CA ASP A 74 2.65 -14.12 1.39
C ASP A 74 3.79 -14.44 2.37
N GLY A 75 4.87 -15.06 1.88
CA GLY A 75 6.04 -15.37 2.69
C GLY A 75 6.77 -14.13 3.20
N TYR A 76 6.81 -13.07 2.38
CA TYR A 76 7.46 -11.80 2.73
C TYR A 76 6.84 -11.16 3.97
N ASN A 77 5.51 -11.14 4.06
CA ASN A 77 4.76 -10.59 5.20
C ASN A 77 4.55 -11.62 6.33
N GLY A 78 5.21 -12.77 6.28
CA GLY A 78 5.00 -13.88 7.20
C GLY A 78 5.27 -13.55 8.67
N ALA A 79 6.24 -12.68 8.96
CA ALA A 79 6.56 -12.26 10.34
C ALA A 79 5.41 -11.41 10.93
N MET A 80 4.95 -10.41 10.19
CA MET A 80 3.81 -9.56 10.58
C MET A 80 2.53 -10.38 10.73
N ARG A 81 2.23 -11.26 9.77
CA ARG A 81 1.05 -12.12 9.84
C ARG A 81 1.06 -13.00 11.09
N ARG A 82 2.20 -13.63 11.42
CA ARG A 82 2.33 -14.42 12.65
C ARG A 82 2.21 -13.58 13.93
N PHE A 83 2.67 -12.33 13.89
CA PHE A 83 2.55 -11.42 15.02
C PHE A 83 1.08 -11.04 15.27
N LEU A 84 0.36 -10.61 14.24
CA LEU A 84 -1.06 -10.26 14.31
C LEU A 84 -1.92 -11.47 14.73
N ALA A 85 -1.62 -12.67 14.22
CA ALA A 85 -2.32 -13.89 14.62
C ALA A 85 -2.15 -14.21 16.13
N ARG A 86 -0.97 -13.89 16.69
CA ARG A 86 -0.74 -14.04 18.14
C ARG A 86 -1.44 -12.98 18.99
N LEU A 87 -1.84 -11.88 18.37
CA LEU A 87 -2.68 -10.85 18.98
C LEU A 87 -4.18 -11.13 18.81
N ASN A 88 -4.56 -12.35 18.45
CA ASN A 88 -5.96 -12.76 18.29
C ASN A 88 -6.68 -12.14 17.08
N TYR A 89 -5.97 -11.82 15.99
CA TYR A 89 -6.61 -11.49 14.71
C TYR A 89 -6.73 -12.74 13.82
N ALA A 90 -7.81 -12.83 13.02
CA ALA A 90 -7.94 -13.85 11.99
C ALA A 90 -7.17 -13.42 10.72
N VAL A 91 -5.88 -13.76 10.64
CA VAL A 91 -4.97 -13.20 9.64
C VAL A 91 -4.87 -14.04 8.38
N HIS A 92 -5.06 -13.41 7.24
CA HIS A 92 -5.03 -14.00 5.91
C HIS A 92 -3.97 -13.34 5.04
N GLY A 93 -3.36 -14.11 4.16
CA GLY A 93 -2.58 -13.58 3.05
C GLY A 93 -3.47 -13.23 1.86
N TRP A 94 -2.86 -12.62 0.86
CA TRP A 94 -3.57 -12.29 -0.38
C TRP A 94 -3.86 -13.54 -1.24
N GLY A 95 -3.00 -14.57 -1.16
CA GLY A 95 -3.28 -15.89 -1.75
C GLY A 95 -2.96 -16.05 -3.25
N MET A 96 -2.38 -15.03 -3.91
CA MET A 96 -2.17 -15.01 -5.37
C MET A 96 -0.70 -15.10 -5.78
N GLY A 97 0.16 -15.66 -4.92
CA GLY A 97 1.57 -15.87 -5.23
C GLY A 97 2.40 -14.59 -5.19
N ARG A 98 3.19 -14.31 -6.24
CA ARG A 98 4.06 -13.14 -6.32
C ARG A 98 3.31 -11.94 -6.91
N ASN A 99 3.33 -10.82 -6.22
CA ASN A 99 2.70 -9.58 -6.69
C ASN A 99 3.55 -8.92 -7.80
N LEU A 100 3.11 -9.03 -9.02
CA LEU A 100 3.75 -8.43 -10.20
C LEU A 100 2.98 -7.22 -10.75
N GLY A 101 2.01 -6.71 -10.02
CA GLY A 101 1.15 -5.60 -10.42
C GLY A 101 -0.30 -6.04 -10.70
N PRO A 102 -1.15 -5.11 -11.15
CA PRO A 102 -2.57 -5.34 -11.44
C PRO A 102 -2.77 -6.03 -12.79
N ARG A 103 -2.21 -7.23 -12.94
CA ARG A 103 -2.36 -8.07 -14.12
C ARG A 103 -3.74 -8.73 -14.15
N ASP A 104 -4.07 -9.31 -15.30
CA ASP A 104 -5.32 -10.05 -15.50
C ASP A 104 -5.59 -11.04 -14.37
N GLY A 105 -6.78 -10.98 -13.83
CA GLY A 105 -7.25 -11.83 -12.73
C GLY A 105 -6.80 -11.40 -11.32
N VAL A 106 -5.92 -10.38 -11.18
CA VAL A 106 -5.46 -9.95 -9.85
C VAL A 106 -6.54 -9.16 -9.10
N LEU A 107 -7.18 -8.19 -9.77
CA LEU A 107 -8.23 -7.41 -9.12
C LEU A 107 -9.47 -8.26 -8.84
N GLU A 108 -9.88 -9.08 -9.79
CA GLU A 108 -10.98 -10.05 -9.63
C GLU A 108 -10.70 -11.01 -8.45
N GLY A 109 -9.49 -11.56 -8.38
CA GLY A 109 -9.10 -12.42 -7.27
C GLY A 109 -9.08 -11.72 -5.92
N LEU A 110 -8.74 -10.42 -5.88
CA LEU A 110 -8.84 -9.61 -4.67
C LEU A 110 -10.29 -9.35 -4.26
N GLN A 111 -11.15 -9.05 -5.23
CA GLN A 111 -12.60 -8.88 -5.03
C GLN A 111 -13.24 -10.16 -4.47
N GLU A 112 -12.98 -11.30 -5.11
CA GLU A 112 -13.44 -12.60 -4.62
C GLU A 112 -12.93 -12.88 -3.20
N ARG A 113 -11.66 -12.54 -2.93
CA ARG A 113 -11.04 -12.75 -1.62
C ARG A 113 -11.69 -11.93 -0.52
N ILE A 114 -12.00 -10.65 -0.78
CA ILE A 114 -12.65 -9.81 0.24
C ILE A 114 -14.09 -10.25 0.48
N HIS A 115 -14.83 -10.65 -0.56
CA HIS A 115 -16.18 -11.22 -0.43
C HIS A 115 -16.16 -12.48 0.42
N TYR A 116 -15.26 -13.44 0.09
CA TYR A 116 -15.11 -14.67 0.86
C TYR A 116 -14.81 -14.40 2.34
N LEU A 117 -13.90 -13.47 2.65
CA LEU A 117 -13.55 -13.18 4.04
C LEU A 117 -14.69 -12.49 4.78
N TYR A 118 -15.37 -11.55 4.13
CA TYR A 118 -16.54 -10.87 4.68
C TYR A 118 -17.65 -11.84 5.06
N GLU A 119 -18.01 -12.77 4.17
CA GLU A 119 -19.02 -13.78 4.40
C GLU A 119 -18.59 -14.78 5.49
N ARG A 120 -17.35 -15.25 5.43
CA ARG A 120 -16.82 -16.24 6.39
C ARG A 120 -16.81 -15.74 7.83
N TYR A 121 -16.54 -14.44 8.03
CA TYR A 121 -16.43 -13.85 9.36
C TYR A 121 -17.62 -12.98 9.73
N GLU A 122 -18.63 -12.93 8.87
CA GLU A 122 -19.87 -12.14 9.05
C GLU A 122 -19.59 -10.67 9.41
N GLY A 123 -18.54 -10.10 8.81
CA GLY A 123 -18.14 -8.73 9.13
C GLY A 123 -16.98 -8.19 8.32
N PRO A 124 -16.74 -6.86 8.41
CA PRO A 124 -15.77 -6.17 7.57
C PRO A 124 -14.33 -6.54 7.90
N VAL A 125 -13.49 -6.55 6.85
CA VAL A 125 -12.09 -6.98 6.84
C VAL A 125 -11.17 -5.78 7.02
N SER A 126 -10.19 -5.85 7.92
CA SER A 126 -9.07 -4.90 7.93
C SER A 126 -8.05 -5.25 6.85
N LEU A 127 -7.63 -4.25 6.07
CA LEU A 127 -6.63 -4.41 5.02
C LEU A 127 -5.30 -3.80 5.46
N VAL A 128 -4.24 -4.60 5.41
CA VAL A 128 -2.87 -4.13 5.67
C VAL A 128 -2.04 -4.35 4.41
N GLY A 129 -1.65 -3.27 3.74
CA GLY A 129 -0.93 -3.34 2.47
C GLY A 129 0.47 -2.74 2.55
N HIS A 130 1.48 -3.50 2.17
CA HIS A 130 2.86 -3.02 2.06
C HIS A 130 3.14 -2.54 0.63
N SER A 131 3.69 -1.32 0.47
CA SER A 131 4.09 -0.79 -0.83
C SER A 131 2.93 -0.87 -1.85
N LEU A 132 3.10 -1.53 -2.99
CA LEU A 132 2.04 -1.78 -3.98
C LEU A 132 0.78 -2.43 -3.37
N GLY A 133 0.94 -3.29 -2.37
CA GLY A 133 -0.19 -3.91 -1.67
C GLY A 133 -1.08 -2.91 -0.94
N GLY A 134 -0.54 -1.76 -0.53
CA GLY A 134 -1.34 -0.68 0.06
C GLY A 134 -2.16 0.08 -1.00
N ILE A 135 -1.70 0.15 -2.23
CA ILE A 135 -2.48 0.67 -3.36
C ILE A 135 -3.70 -0.24 -3.58
N PHE A 136 -3.50 -1.55 -3.69
CA PHE A 136 -4.61 -2.50 -3.81
C PHE A 136 -5.59 -2.46 -2.63
N ALA A 137 -5.08 -2.32 -1.40
CA ALA A 137 -5.94 -2.18 -0.22
C ALA A 137 -6.82 -0.93 -0.29
N ARG A 138 -6.30 0.18 -0.80
CA ARG A 138 -7.04 1.44 -0.99
C ARG A 138 -8.11 1.30 -2.06
N GLU A 139 -7.79 0.64 -3.19
CA GLU A 139 -8.76 0.39 -4.27
C GLU A 139 -9.89 -0.51 -3.81
N LEU A 140 -9.60 -1.63 -3.14
CA LEU A 140 -10.63 -2.49 -2.56
C LEU A 140 -11.55 -1.74 -1.59
N ALA A 141 -10.99 -0.81 -0.81
CA ALA A 141 -11.78 -0.03 0.14
C ALA A 141 -12.66 1.05 -0.54
N ARG A 142 -12.27 1.52 -1.73
CA ARG A 142 -13.14 2.39 -2.55
C ARG A 142 -14.28 1.62 -3.16
N GLU A 143 -13.97 0.46 -3.70
CA GLU A 143 -14.95 -0.37 -4.40
C GLU A 143 -15.94 -1.07 -3.43
N PHE A 144 -15.45 -1.50 -2.26
CA PHE A 144 -16.24 -2.25 -1.28
C PHE A 144 -16.17 -1.63 0.13
N PRO A 145 -16.58 -0.36 0.32
CA PRO A 145 -16.45 0.32 1.61
C PRO A 145 -17.20 -0.40 2.74
N ASP A 146 -18.30 -1.03 2.45
CA ASP A 146 -19.12 -1.79 3.44
C ASP A 146 -18.44 -3.08 3.89
N LYS A 147 -17.49 -3.62 3.11
CA LYS A 147 -16.75 -4.85 3.42
C LYS A 147 -15.37 -4.59 4.03
N VAL A 148 -14.91 -3.34 4.01
CA VAL A 148 -13.61 -2.94 4.55
C VAL A 148 -13.78 -2.18 5.85
N ARG A 149 -13.22 -2.71 6.93
CA ARG A 149 -13.21 -2.06 8.25
C ARG A 149 -12.28 -0.86 8.31
N GLN A 150 -11.10 -1.00 7.75
CA GLN A 150 -10.04 0.03 7.69
C GLN A 150 -8.93 -0.37 6.73
N VAL A 151 -8.16 0.61 6.30
CA VAL A 151 -6.93 0.42 5.52
C VAL A 151 -5.71 0.89 6.31
N ILE A 152 -4.68 0.06 6.37
CA ILE A 152 -3.36 0.43 6.86
C ILE A 152 -2.36 0.21 5.73
N SER A 153 -1.78 1.27 5.19
CA SER A 153 -0.75 1.21 4.15
C SER A 153 0.63 1.48 4.73
N LEU A 154 1.62 0.67 4.32
CA LEU A 154 3.00 0.71 4.80
C LEU A 154 3.92 1.10 3.63
N GLY A 155 4.46 2.32 3.62
CA GLY A 155 5.36 2.80 2.57
C GLY A 155 4.76 2.73 1.15
N SER A 156 3.47 2.94 1.01
CA SER A 156 2.75 2.80 -0.27
C SER A 156 2.76 4.12 -1.04
N PRO A 157 3.25 4.16 -2.28
CA PRO A 157 3.33 5.38 -3.07
C PRO A 157 1.99 5.66 -3.78
N PHE A 158 1.03 6.23 -3.07
CA PHE A 158 -0.28 6.61 -3.62
C PHE A 158 -0.42 8.11 -3.90
N GLY A 159 0.52 8.93 -3.44
CA GLY A 159 0.53 10.38 -3.67
C GLY A 159 1.03 10.76 -5.07
N GLU A 160 0.92 12.03 -5.38
CA GLU A 160 1.44 12.60 -6.63
C GLU A 160 2.95 12.37 -6.78
N GLY A 161 3.44 12.32 -8.04
CA GLY A 161 4.85 12.08 -8.35
C GLY A 161 5.34 10.66 -8.08
N ARG A 162 4.46 9.72 -7.78
CA ARG A 162 4.77 8.32 -7.41
C ARG A 162 5.56 7.57 -8.48
N MET A 163 5.33 7.88 -9.76
CA MET A 163 5.98 7.19 -10.89
C MET A 163 7.48 7.50 -10.98
N THR A 164 7.94 8.63 -10.43
CA THR A 164 9.36 9.01 -10.40
C THR A 164 10.00 8.76 -9.03
N ALA A 165 9.22 8.61 -8.00
CA ALA A 165 9.63 8.61 -6.59
C ALA A 165 10.11 7.26 -6.06
N SER A 166 10.11 6.19 -6.86
CA SER A 166 10.54 4.88 -6.39
C SER A 166 11.59 4.22 -7.30
N ILE A 167 12.50 3.48 -6.67
CA ILE A 167 13.56 2.76 -7.40
C ILE A 167 12.99 1.71 -8.35
N PRO A 168 11.99 0.88 -7.96
CA PRO A 168 11.45 -0.14 -8.87
C PRO A 168 10.46 0.41 -9.91
N ALA A 169 10.15 1.71 -9.92
CA ALA A 169 9.13 2.29 -10.81
C ALA A 169 9.35 1.91 -12.28
N ARG A 170 10.59 2.00 -12.79
CA ARG A 170 10.90 1.64 -14.19
C ARG A 170 10.60 0.17 -14.50
N LEU A 171 10.95 -0.74 -13.58
CA LEU A 171 10.64 -2.16 -13.75
C LEU A 171 9.14 -2.41 -13.65
N PHE A 172 8.47 -1.74 -12.71
CA PHE A 172 7.02 -1.82 -12.57
C PHE A 172 6.32 -1.37 -13.85
N THR A 173 6.67 -0.19 -14.39
CA THR A 173 6.10 0.34 -15.63
C THR A 173 6.39 -0.55 -16.84
N ALA A 174 7.58 -1.15 -16.93
CA ALA A 174 7.92 -2.08 -18.00
C ALA A 174 7.07 -3.37 -17.96
N LEU A 175 6.63 -3.78 -16.78
CA LEU A 175 5.77 -4.96 -16.59
C LEU A 175 4.28 -4.64 -16.59
N ASN A 176 3.91 -3.37 -16.35
CA ASN A 176 2.54 -2.88 -16.23
C ASN A 176 2.48 -1.50 -16.91
N PRO A 177 2.32 -1.46 -18.24
CA PRO A 177 2.22 -0.20 -18.96
C PRO A 177 1.09 0.68 -18.42
N PRO A 178 1.29 2.00 -18.28
CA PRO A 178 0.30 2.89 -17.66
C PRO A 178 -1.07 2.88 -18.34
N GLU A 179 -1.11 2.71 -19.65
CA GLU A 179 -2.33 2.60 -20.47
C GLU A 179 -3.17 1.36 -20.16
N ASP A 180 -2.56 0.33 -19.58
CA ASP A 180 -3.22 -0.94 -19.25
C ASP A 180 -3.58 -1.06 -17.77
N LEU A 181 -3.30 -0.02 -16.96
CA LEU A 181 -3.56 -0.10 -15.52
C LEU A 181 -5.07 0.04 -15.24
N PRO A 182 -5.70 -0.97 -14.65
CA PRO A 182 -7.14 -0.96 -14.34
C PRO A 182 -7.46 -0.21 -13.03
N ILE A 183 -6.61 0.72 -12.62
CA ILE A 183 -6.73 1.51 -11.40
C ILE A 183 -6.79 2.98 -11.80
N ASP A 184 -7.77 3.71 -11.28
CA ASP A 184 -7.90 5.15 -11.50
C ASP A 184 -6.75 5.90 -10.83
N GLN A 185 -5.82 6.37 -11.66
CA GLN A 185 -4.60 7.04 -11.20
C GLN A 185 -4.89 8.38 -10.51
N ASP A 186 -5.96 9.07 -10.91
CA ASP A 186 -6.33 10.38 -10.38
C ASP A 186 -6.96 10.28 -8.99
N LEU A 187 -7.56 9.15 -8.66
CA LEU A 187 -8.17 8.91 -7.36
C LEU A 187 -7.20 8.34 -6.31
N LEU A 188 -6.01 7.89 -6.70
CA LEU A 188 -5.11 7.19 -5.78
C LEU A 188 -4.70 8.03 -4.57
N HIS A 189 -4.48 9.33 -4.74
CA HIS A 189 -4.04 10.22 -3.65
C HIS A 189 -5.17 10.55 -2.66
N HIS A 190 -6.43 10.44 -3.06
CA HIS A 190 -7.56 10.63 -2.16
C HIS A 190 -7.72 9.47 -1.17
N ALA A 191 -8.10 9.76 0.06
CA ALA A 191 -8.40 8.73 1.04
C ALA A 191 -9.63 7.90 0.62
N PRO A 192 -9.59 6.57 0.72
CA PRO A 192 -10.80 5.76 0.58
C PRO A 192 -11.80 6.10 1.71
N PRO A 193 -13.12 5.87 1.50
CA PRO A 193 -14.18 6.31 2.41
C PRO A 193 -14.30 5.48 3.71
N VAL A 194 -13.19 4.90 4.16
CA VAL A 194 -13.09 4.11 5.39
C VAL A 194 -11.93 4.62 6.25
N PRO A 195 -11.86 4.31 7.55
CA PRO A 195 -10.70 4.66 8.37
C PRO A 195 -9.39 4.24 7.71
N THR A 196 -8.47 5.18 7.51
CA THR A 196 -7.26 4.97 6.71
C THR A 196 -6.03 5.51 7.44
N THR A 197 -5.02 4.66 7.62
CA THR A 197 -3.74 5.05 8.20
C THR A 197 -2.61 4.77 7.20
N ALA A 198 -1.89 5.83 6.82
CA ALA A 198 -0.67 5.74 6.03
C ALA A 198 0.55 5.74 6.95
N ILE A 199 1.26 4.62 7.02
CA ILE A 199 2.51 4.52 7.78
C ILE A 199 3.68 4.77 6.83
N TYR A 200 4.55 5.71 7.20
CA TYR A 200 5.68 6.11 6.38
C TYR A 200 6.98 6.21 7.18
N SER A 201 8.11 6.11 6.49
CA SER A 201 9.42 6.32 7.07
C SER A 201 10.27 7.25 6.21
N LYS A 202 10.86 8.27 6.82
CA LYS A 202 11.88 9.10 6.15
C LYS A 202 13.18 8.34 5.87
N GLY A 203 13.34 7.16 6.46
CA GLY A 203 14.44 6.23 6.20
C GLY A 203 14.13 5.21 5.08
N ASP A 204 12.98 5.29 4.42
CA ASP A 204 12.64 4.43 3.29
C ASP A 204 13.66 4.62 2.16
N GLY A 205 14.34 3.53 1.75
CA GLY A 205 15.35 3.54 0.71
C GLY A 205 14.85 3.08 -0.66
N ILE A 206 13.56 2.75 -0.79
CA ILE A 206 12.93 2.27 -2.01
C ILE A 206 11.94 3.28 -2.58
N VAL A 207 11.08 3.86 -1.72
CA VAL A 207 10.04 4.81 -2.07
C VAL A 207 10.29 6.13 -1.35
N ASN A 208 10.21 7.25 -2.06
CA ASN A 208 10.28 8.55 -1.40
C ASN A 208 9.05 8.75 -0.52
N TRP A 209 9.27 8.94 0.77
CA TRP A 209 8.23 9.04 1.79
C TRP A 209 7.17 10.13 1.50
N LYS A 210 7.50 11.17 0.72
CA LYS A 210 6.55 12.24 0.35
C LYS A 210 5.35 11.72 -0.43
N THR A 211 5.54 10.66 -1.22
CA THR A 211 4.45 10.04 -2.00
C THR A 211 3.62 9.04 -1.20
N THR A 212 3.98 8.82 0.07
CA THR A 212 3.28 7.88 0.95
C THR A 212 2.42 8.58 2.01
N LEU A 213 2.36 9.92 1.97
CA LEU A 213 1.57 10.72 2.89
C LEU A 213 0.12 10.86 2.43
N GLN A 214 -0.80 10.72 3.36
CA GLN A 214 -2.17 11.15 3.14
C GLN A 214 -2.23 12.67 3.31
N GLN A 215 -2.35 13.38 2.20
CA GLN A 215 -2.40 14.85 2.17
C GLN A 215 -3.83 15.36 2.30
N ASP A 216 -4.74 14.75 1.56
CA ASP A 216 -6.16 14.99 1.61
C ASP A 216 -6.89 13.80 2.22
N GLY A 217 -7.93 14.05 2.95
CA GLY A 217 -8.64 12.98 3.60
C GLY A 217 -9.84 13.47 4.41
N HIS A 218 -10.42 12.56 5.11
CA HIS A 218 -11.54 12.80 6.01
C HIS A 218 -11.09 12.67 7.48
N ALA A 219 -12.02 12.91 8.42
CA ALA A 219 -11.72 12.92 9.86
C ALA A 219 -11.09 11.61 10.41
N HIS A 220 -11.22 10.49 9.67
CA HIS A 220 -10.69 9.19 10.05
C HIS A 220 -9.47 8.77 9.20
N SER A 221 -8.81 9.72 8.52
CA SER A 221 -7.58 9.48 7.77
C SER A 221 -6.39 10.15 8.43
N GLN A 222 -5.23 9.46 8.45
CA GLN A 222 -4.03 9.98 9.09
C GLN A 222 -2.75 9.44 8.46
N SER A 223 -1.64 10.14 8.68
CA SER A 223 -0.30 9.65 8.38
C SER A 223 0.51 9.50 9.66
N VAL A 224 1.18 8.36 9.83
CA VAL A 224 1.99 8.03 11.00
C VAL A 224 3.43 7.80 10.58
N GLN A 225 4.34 8.58 11.14
CA GLN A 225 5.77 8.41 10.90
C GLN A 225 6.34 7.33 11.81
N VAL A 226 7.05 6.38 11.22
CA VAL A 226 7.87 5.39 11.92
C VAL A 226 9.34 5.54 11.52
N ARG A 227 10.24 4.91 12.28
CA ARG A 227 11.64 4.74 11.89
C ARG A 227 11.80 3.36 11.29
N GLY A 228 12.48 3.26 10.16
CA GLY A 228 12.73 1.96 9.53
C GLY A 228 13.07 2.06 8.06
N SER A 229 13.49 0.94 7.51
CA SER A 229 13.68 0.74 6.08
C SER A 229 12.33 0.44 5.40
N HIS A 230 12.26 0.50 4.08
CA HIS A 230 11.05 0.13 3.33
C HIS A 230 10.64 -1.32 3.61
N CYS A 231 11.58 -2.23 3.43
CA CYS A 231 11.37 -3.65 3.68
C CYS A 231 11.11 -3.95 5.16
N GLY A 232 11.68 -3.17 6.05
CA GLY A 232 11.55 -3.33 7.49
C GLY A 232 10.25 -2.79 8.08
N MET A 233 9.49 -1.96 7.37
CA MET A 233 8.20 -1.49 7.88
C MET A 233 7.22 -2.60 8.21
N THR A 234 7.31 -3.75 7.54
CA THR A 234 6.52 -4.95 7.88
C THR A 234 7.02 -5.71 9.12
N LEU A 235 8.15 -5.30 9.67
CA LEU A 235 8.87 -5.93 10.77
C LEU A 235 9.02 -5.01 11.99
N ASN A 236 8.81 -3.72 11.79
CA ASN A 236 8.92 -2.70 12.81
C ASN A 236 7.57 -2.52 13.51
N LEU A 237 7.27 -3.45 14.39
CA LEU A 237 5.99 -3.60 15.08
C LEU A 237 5.99 -2.89 16.45
#